data_57efeac49eb8d4f4b2ae4127bde50ce4
#
_entry.id   57efeac49eb8d4f4b2ae4127bde50ce4
#
_cell.length_a   1.000
_cell.length_b   1.000
_cell.length_c   1.000
_cell.angle_alpha   90.00
_cell.angle_beta   90.00
_cell.angle_gamma   90.00
#
_symmetry.space_group_name_H-M   'P 1'
#
loop_
_entity.id
_entity.type
_entity.pdbx_description
1 polymer ?
#
loop_
_entity_poly.entity_id
_entity_poly.type
_entity_poly.pdbx_seq_one_letter_code
_entity_poly.pdbx_strand_id
1 'polypeptide(L)'
;SNMHIVMMDRDMDSKQKKKMMDEIGKVKGVKSTISMGSLLGPTIPESMIPENLRSMLQSDEYELAFVSSEYESATDEVNEQVKAIDKIVKSYDKNGMVIGEAPLMKDLQDVTDADLVNVNVLSIGAIFIIILLIFKSISLPIILVAVIEFAIMLNMAIPYYQGTSLPFVASIVIGAI
;
A
#
# COMPACT_ATOMS: atom_id res chain seq x y z
N SER A 1 -8.78 -6.61 -7.13
CA SER A 1 -8.05 -6.89 -8.39
C SER A 1 -6.59 -7.19 -8.07
N ASN A 2 -6.13 -8.43 -8.32
CA ASN A 2 -4.76 -8.85 -7.99
C ASN A 2 -3.76 -8.39 -9.08
N MET A 3 -3.86 -7.13 -9.49
CA MET A 3 -3.06 -6.58 -10.57
C MET A 3 -2.40 -5.27 -10.12
N HIS A 4 -1.09 -5.17 -10.31
CA HIS A 4 -0.32 -3.94 -10.12
C HIS A 4 0.04 -3.37 -11.47
N ILE A 5 0.18 -2.07 -11.54
CA ILE A 5 0.61 -1.35 -12.73
C ILE A 5 1.96 -0.71 -12.42
N VAL A 6 2.94 -0.98 -13.23
CA VAL A 6 4.24 -0.33 -13.18
C VAL A 6 4.25 0.79 -14.21
N MET A 7 4.47 1.99 -13.74
CA MET A 7 4.67 3.18 -14.58
C MET A 7 6.16 3.46 -14.68
N MET A 8 6.66 3.57 -15.90
CA MET A 8 8.08 3.79 -16.19
C MET A 8 8.25 4.87 -17.27
N ASP A 9 9.42 5.45 -17.33
CA ASP A 9 9.79 6.44 -18.36
C ASP A 9 9.69 5.80 -19.76
N ARG A 10 9.00 6.48 -20.66
CA ARG A 10 8.87 6.05 -22.05
C ARG A 10 10.21 5.94 -22.76
N ASP A 11 11.12 6.87 -22.51
CA ASP A 11 12.40 6.98 -23.20
C ASP A 11 13.48 6.03 -22.64
N MET A 12 13.13 5.23 -21.60
CA MET A 12 14.02 4.18 -21.09
C MET A 12 14.38 3.17 -22.19
N ASP A 13 15.65 2.79 -22.26
CA ASP A 13 16.12 1.80 -23.25
C ASP A 13 15.34 0.47 -23.16
N SER A 14 14.93 -0.06 -24.31
CA SER A 14 14.11 -1.28 -24.42
C SER A 14 14.77 -2.51 -23.76
N LYS A 15 16.10 -2.59 -23.74
CA LYS A 15 16.82 -3.65 -23.03
C LYS A 15 16.72 -3.51 -21.52
N GLN A 16 16.75 -2.27 -21.02
CA GLN A 16 16.57 -1.99 -19.59
C GLN A 16 15.13 -2.28 -19.16
N LYS A 17 14.13 -1.87 -19.95
CA LYS A 17 12.71 -2.20 -19.70
C LYS A 17 12.52 -3.72 -19.62
N LYS A 18 13.04 -4.45 -20.59
CA LYS A 18 12.95 -5.90 -20.60
C LYS A 18 13.60 -6.53 -19.36
N LYS A 19 14.83 -6.10 -19.03
CA LYS A 19 15.56 -6.62 -17.87
C LYS A 19 14.81 -6.34 -16.56
N MET A 20 14.28 -5.11 -16.39
CA MET A 20 13.45 -4.74 -15.25
C MET A 20 12.22 -5.65 -15.14
N MET A 21 11.48 -5.87 -16.24
CA MET A 21 10.30 -6.71 -16.25
C MET A 21 10.63 -8.19 -15.99
N ASP A 22 11.77 -8.68 -16.47
CA ASP A 22 12.26 -10.03 -16.18
C ASP A 22 12.63 -10.20 -14.69
N GLU A 23 13.18 -9.16 -14.06
CA GLU A 23 13.46 -9.17 -12.62
C GLU A 23 12.16 -9.12 -11.80
N ILE A 24 11.20 -8.27 -12.20
CA ILE A 24 9.87 -8.21 -11.57
C ILE A 24 9.15 -9.56 -11.67
N GLY A 25 9.24 -10.23 -12.81
CA GLY A 25 8.65 -11.55 -13.00
C GLY A 25 9.20 -12.65 -12.09
N LYS A 26 10.39 -12.45 -11.48
CA LYS A 26 10.99 -13.37 -10.51
C LYS A 26 10.61 -13.07 -9.05
N VAL A 27 9.93 -11.97 -8.80
CA VAL A 27 9.47 -11.64 -7.45
C VAL A 27 8.45 -12.67 -7.00
N LYS A 28 8.57 -13.11 -5.76
CA LYS A 28 7.66 -14.11 -5.18
C LYS A 28 6.20 -13.67 -5.30
N GLY A 29 5.36 -14.58 -5.80
CA GLY A 29 3.92 -14.33 -5.95
C GLY A 29 3.53 -13.55 -7.22
N VAL A 30 4.46 -13.20 -8.09
CA VAL A 30 4.17 -12.68 -9.42
C VAL A 30 3.81 -13.83 -10.35
N LYS A 31 2.61 -13.81 -10.91
CA LYS A 31 2.13 -14.81 -11.87
C LYS A 31 2.59 -14.52 -13.29
N SER A 32 2.48 -13.27 -13.70
CA SER A 32 2.83 -12.84 -15.05
C SER A 32 3.07 -11.34 -15.10
N THR A 33 3.86 -10.92 -16.05
CA THR A 33 4.12 -9.53 -16.39
C THR A 33 3.73 -9.28 -17.84
N ILE A 34 3.03 -8.18 -18.09
CA ILE A 34 2.62 -7.77 -19.43
C ILE A 34 3.13 -6.35 -19.64
N SER A 35 4.00 -6.17 -20.60
CA SER A 35 4.52 -4.88 -21.03
C SER A 35 4.38 -4.73 -22.53
N MET A 36 4.55 -3.52 -23.05
CA MET A 36 4.57 -3.28 -24.49
C MET A 36 5.54 -4.23 -25.19
N GLY A 37 6.74 -4.36 -24.65
CA GLY A 37 7.77 -5.25 -25.21
C GLY A 37 7.41 -6.73 -25.15
N SER A 38 6.61 -7.18 -24.17
CA SER A 38 6.17 -8.59 -24.10
C SER A 38 5.02 -8.89 -25.06
N LEU A 39 4.19 -7.91 -25.37
CA LEU A 39 3.09 -8.06 -26.35
C LEU A 39 3.60 -8.13 -27.77
N LEU A 40 4.68 -7.39 -28.07
CA LEU A 40 5.21 -7.29 -29.42
C LEU A 40 6.12 -8.45 -29.82
N GLY A 41 6.76 -9.12 -28.86
CA GLY A 41 7.85 -10.03 -29.17
C GLY A 41 8.97 -9.31 -29.94
N PRO A 42 10.10 -9.98 -30.18
CA PRO A 42 11.27 -9.35 -30.81
C PRO A 42 11.10 -8.99 -32.29
N THR A 43 9.97 -9.37 -32.91
CA THR A 43 9.77 -9.33 -34.38
C THR A 43 8.68 -8.38 -34.87
N ILE A 44 7.85 -7.82 -33.99
CA ILE A 44 6.73 -6.97 -34.38
C ILE A 44 7.11 -5.49 -34.20
N PRO A 45 7.14 -4.68 -35.26
CA PRO A 45 7.37 -3.23 -35.14
C PRO A 45 6.23 -2.56 -34.34
N GLU A 46 6.58 -1.56 -33.52
CA GLU A 46 5.60 -0.75 -32.75
C GLU A 46 4.48 -0.15 -33.61
N SER A 47 4.73 0.09 -34.89
CA SER A 47 3.75 0.60 -35.86
C SER A 47 2.60 -0.35 -36.17
N MET A 48 2.69 -1.63 -35.82
CA MET A 48 1.63 -2.62 -36.00
C MET A 48 0.68 -2.76 -34.83
N ILE A 49 0.93 -2.02 -33.73
CA ILE A 49 0.03 -2.04 -32.59
C ILE A 49 -1.20 -1.20 -32.90
N PRO A 50 -2.42 -1.72 -32.65
CA PRO A 50 -3.63 -0.93 -32.74
C PRO A 50 -3.52 0.30 -31.83
N GLU A 51 -3.90 1.47 -32.37
CA GLU A 51 -3.73 2.76 -31.68
C GLU A 51 -4.47 2.83 -30.34
N ASN A 52 -5.58 2.09 -30.22
CA ASN A 52 -6.33 1.94 -28.99
C ASN A 52 -5.55 1.22 -27.87
N LEU A 53 -4.75 0.21 -28.19
CA LEU A 53 -3.90 -0.49 -27.22
C LEU A 53 -2.67 0.36 -26.87
N ARG A 54 -2.12 1.04 -27.87
CA ARG A 54 -0.98 1.93 -27.66
C ARG A 54 -1.34 3.09 -26.72
N SER A 55 -2.47 3.75 -26.95
CA SER A 55 -2.95 4.85 -26.10
C SER A 55 -3.31 4.44 -24.67
N MET A 56 -3.61 3.15 -24.43
CA MET A 56 -3.85 2.62 -23.09
C MET A 56 -2.57 2.30 -22.32
N LEU A 57 -1.49 1.95 -23.03
CA LEU A 57 -0.25 1.48 -22.41
C LEU A 57 0.86 2.53 -22.45
N GLN A 58 0.72 3.57 -23.25
CA GLN A 58 1.77 4.55 -23.47
C GLN A 58 1.17 5.96 -23.60
N SER A 59 1.74 6.89 -22.83
CA SER A 59 1.53 8.33 -22.98
C SER A 59 2.75 8.99 -23.59
N ASP A 60 2.76 10.33 -23.65
CA ASP A 60 3.91 11.09 -24.17
C ASP A 60 5.15 10.94 -23.29
N GLU A 61 4.98 10.75 -21.98
CA GLU A 61 6.06 10.70 -21.00
C GLU A 61 6.26 9.31 -20.38
N TYR A 62 5.20 8.48 -20.30
CA TYR A 62 5.22 7.25 -19.53
C TYR A 62 4.72 6.04 -20.32
N GLU A 63 5.24 4.89 -19.95
CA GLU A 63 4.77 3.58 -20.40
C GLU A 63 4.28 2.78 -19.19
N LEU A 64 3.17 2.05 -19.39
CA LEU A 64 2.56 1.21 -18.37
C LEU A 64 2.85 -0.26 -18.65
N ALA A 65 3.16 -1.00 -17.59
CA ALA A 65 3.22 -2.44 -17.61
C ALA A 65 2.34 -3.01 -16.51
N PHE A 66 1.74 -4.17 -16.76
CA PHE A 66 0.87 -4.85 -15.82
C PHE A 66 1.59 -6.03 -15.19
N VAL A 67 1.43 -6.17 -13.88
CA VAL A 67 1.97 -7.27 -13.07
C VAL A 67 0.80 -7.96 -12.39
N SER A 68 0.56 -9.22 -12.73
CA SER A 68 -0.45 -10.04 -12.08
C SER A 68 0.13 -10.72 -10.84
N SER A 69 -0.54 -10.58 -9.70
CA SER A 69 -0.18 -11.19 -8.42
C SER A 69 -1.05 -12.41 -8.12
N GLU A 70 -0.51 -13.37 -7.38
CA GLU A 70 -1.28 -14.47 -6.78
C GLU A 70 -1.87 -14.09 -5.42
N TYR A 71 -1.38 -13.00 -4.82
CA TYR A 71 -1.82 -12.54 -3.52
C TYR A 71 -3.03 -11.64 -3.62
N GLU A 72 -3.87 -11.68 -2.59
CA GLU A 72 -5.01 -10.79 -2.46
C GLU A 72 -4.57 -9.41 -1.95
N SER A 73 -5.34 -8.38 -2.31
CA SER A 73 -5.10 -7.02 -1.80
C SER A 73 -5.21 -6.96 -0.28
N ALA A 74 -4.43 -6.10 0.35
CA ALA A 74 -4.40 -5.88 1.79
C ALA A 74 -3.90 -7.07 2.63
N THR A 75 -3.00 -7.90 2.09
CA THR A 75 -2.27 -8.93 2.83
C THR A 75 -0.80 -8.51 3.02
N ASP A 76 -0.14 -9.07 4.03
CA ASP A 76 1.29 -8.80 4.27
C ASP A 76 2.15 -9.28 3.11
N GLU A 77 1.78 -10.39 2.48
CA GLU A 77 2.47 -10.96 1.33
C GLU A 77 2.44 -10.02 0.12
N VAL A 78 1.28 -9.40 -0.17
CA VAL A 78 1.19 -8.42 -1.26
C VAL A 78 1.94 -7.14 -0.93
N ASN A 79 1.95 -6.71 0.33
CA ASN A 79 2.70 -5.53 0.75
C ASN A 79 4.21 -5.73 0.58
N GLU A 80 4.75 -6.90 0.94
CA GLU A 80 6.15 -7.25 0.70
C GLU A 80 6.47 -7.38 -0.80
N GLN A 81 5.55 -7.95 -1.59
CA GLN A 81 5.68 -8.02 -3.05
C GLN A 81 5.75 -6.63 -3.68
N VAL A 82 4.84 -5.71 -3.29
CA VAL A 82 4.83 -4.33 -3.78
C VAL A 82 6.13 -3.61 -3.44
N LYS A 83 6.65 -3.76 -2.21
CA LYS A 83 7.95 -3.20 -1.82
C LYS A 83 9.10 -3.74 -2.67
N ALA A 84 9.10 -5.04 -2.95
CA ALA A 84 10.14 -5.66 -3.77
C ALA A 84 10.08 -5.16 -5.22
N ILE A 85 8.88 -5.06 -5.79
CA ILE A 85 8.67 -4.52 -7.15
C ILE A 85 9.09 -3.05 -7.22
N ASP A 86 8.65 -2.21 -6.25
CA ASP A 86 9.00 -0.79 -6.23
C ASP A 86 10.52 -0.58 -6.14
N LYS A 87 11.21 -1.36 -5.33
CA LYS A 87 12.68 -1.33 -5.24
C LYS A 87 13.35 -1.66 -6.58
N ILE A 88 12.84 -2.63 -7.32
CA ILE A 88 13.35 -2.96 -8.65
C ILE A 88 13.08 -1.79 -9.59
N VAL A 89 11.84 -1.29 -9.65
CA VAL A 89 11.48 -0.15 -10.51
C VAL A 89 12.37 1.04 -10.23
N LYS A 90 12.53 1.44 -8.98
CA LYS A 90 13.38 2.58 -8.56
C LYS A 90 14.87 2.39 -8.88
N SER A 91 15.35 1.17 -9.04
CA SER A 91 16.73 0.88 -9.43
C SER A 91 17.00 1.17 -10.92
N TYR A 92 15.97 1.12 -11.75
CA TYR A 92 16.03 1.40 -13.19
C TYR A 92 15.52 2.80 -13.53
N ASP A 93 14.45 3.23 -12.86
CA ASP A 93 13.83 4.53 -13.07
C ASP A 93 13.47 5.16 -11.71
N LYS A 94 14.15 6.27 -11.36
CA LYS A 94 13.90 6.97 -10.09
C LYS A 94 12.50 7.58 -10.00
N ASN A 95 11.90 7.92 -11.14
CA ASN A 95 10.55 8.49 -11.24
C ASN A 95 9.49 7.41 -11.46
N GLY A 96 9.92 6.20 -11.83
CA GLY A 96 9.02 5.05 -11.98
C GLY A 96 8.28 4.75 -10.69
N MET A 97 7.08 4.23 -10.76
CA MET A 97 6.27 3.90 -9.58
C MET A 97 5.39 2.70 -9.82
N VAL A 98 5.02 2.05 -8.72
CA VAL A 98 4.06 0.95 -8.71
C VAL A 98 2.72 1.50 -8.24
N ILE A 99 1.70 1.40 -9.07
CA ILE A 99 0.36 1.91 -8.82
C ILE A 99 -0.68 0.77 -8.87
N GLY A 100 -1.81 0.98 -8.23
CA GLY A 100 -2.90 0.00 -8.19
C GLY A 100 -3.53 -0.09 -6.80
N GLU A 101 -4.44 -1.03 -6.65
CA GLU A 101 -5.20 -1.21 -5.39
C GLU A 101 -4.29 -1.56 -4.20
N ALA A 102 -3.39 -2.53 -4.37
CA ALA A 102 -2.52 -2.96 -3.29
C ALA A 102 -1.47 -1.91 -2.87
N PRO A 103 -0.73 -1.24 -3.79
CA PRO A 103 0.12 -0.11 -3.44
C PRO A 103 -0.64 1.02 -2.73
N LEU A 104 -1.84 1.38 -3.24
CA LEU A 104 -2.67 2.42 -2.63
C LEU A 104 -3.11 2.04 -1.21
N MET A 105 -3.57 0.79 -1.00
CA MET A 105 -3.96 0.30 0.32
C MET A 105 -2.78 0.28 1.29
N LYS A 106 -1.60 -0.09 0.81
CA LYS A 106 -0.37 -0.06 1.62
C LYS A 106 -0.03 1.36 2.06
N ASP A 107 0.00 2.32 1.14
CA ASP A 107 0.29 3.72 1.45
C ASP A 107 -0.74 4.30 2.42
N LEU A 108 -2.02 3.95 2.22
CA LEU A 108 -3.10 4.35 3.11
C LEU A 108 -2.92 3.76 4.52
N GLN A 109 -2.51 2.50 4.65
CA GLN A 109 -2.20 1.88 5.94
C GLN A 109 -1.02 2.57 6.63
N ASP A 110 0.10 2.76 5.91
CA ASP A 110 1.30 3.39 6.47
C ASP A 110 1.03 4.81 6.99
N VAL A 111 0.23 5.61 6.26
CA VAL A 111 -0.17 6.97 6.68
C VAL A 111 -1.15 6.90 7.85
N THR A 112 -2.15 6.03 7.78
CA THR A 112 -3.17 5.92 8.82
C THR A 112 -2.58 5.45 10.14
N ASP A 113 -1.68 4.48 10.13
CA ASP A 113 -1.03 3.97 11.35
C ASP A 113 -0.24 5.10 12.06
N ALA A 114 0.50 5.91 11.29
CA ALA A 114 1.22 7.05 11.84
C ALA A 114 0.27 8.12 12.42
N ASP A 115 -0.80 8.43 11.70
CA ASP A 115 -1.78 9.43 12.13
C ASP A 115 -2.58 8.96 13.35
N LEU A 116 -2.99 7.69 13.40
CA LEU A 116 -3.68 7.11 14.56
C LEU A 116 -2.84 7.19 15.83
N VAL A 117 -1.56 6.85 15.76
CA VAL A 117 -0.66 6.96 16.91
C VAL A 117 -0.58 8.41 17.39
N ASN A 118 -0.39 9.36 16.47
CA ASN A 118 -0.29 10.78 16.81
C ASN A 118 -1.60 11.33 17.42
N VAL A 119 -2.74 10.99 16.82
CA VAL A 119 -4.06 11.42 17.31
C VAL A 119 -4.35 10.82 18.68
N ASN A 120 -4.06 9.53 18.90
CA ASN A 120 -4.28 8.87 20.16
C ASN A 120 -3.41 9.48 21.27
N VAL A 121 -2.12 9.69 21.03
CA VAL A 121 -1.23 10.31 22.02
C VAL A 121 -1.68 11.73 22.37
N LEU A 122 -2.07 12.53 21.37
CA LEU A 122 -2.57 13.88 21.58
C LEU A 122 -3.89 13.90 22.36
N SER A 123 -4.81 13.00 22.00
CA SER A 123 -6.13 12.89 22.65
C SER A 123 -6.01 12.45 24.10
N ILE A 124 -5.23 11.40 24.38
CA ILE A 124 -4.96 10.92 25.74
C ILE A 124 -4.31 12.02 26.57
N GLY A 125 -3.31 12.71 26.01
CA GLY A 125 -2.65 13.83 26.67
C GLY A 125 -3.61 14.99 27.01
N ALA A 126 -4.48 15.36 26.06
CA ALA A 126 -5.49 16.40 26.27
C ALA A 126 -6.50 16.02 27.34
N ILE A 127 -7.05 14.80 27.28
CA ILE A 127 -7.98 14.28 28.29
C ILE A 127 -7.32 14.24 29.67
N PHE A 128 -6.08 13.77 29.76
CA PHE A 128 -5.32 13.73 31.00
C PHE A 128 -5.18 15.12 31.61
N ILE A 129 -4.79 16.13 30.83
CA ILE A 129 -4.65 17.53 31.28
C ILE A 129 -5.98 18.09 31.73
N ILE A 130 -7.06 17.88 30.98
CA ILE A 130 -8.39 18.37 31.35
C ILE A 130 -8.83 17.80 32.70
N ILE A 131 -8.73 16.49 32.87
CA ILE A 131 -9.13 15.81 34.11
C ILE A 131 -8.24 16.27 35.28
N LEU A 132 -6.95 16.44 35.07
CA LEU A 132 -5.99 16.94 36.07
C LEU A 132 -6.40 18.32 36.55
N LEU A 133 -6.76 19.23 35.64
CA LEU A 133 -7.19 20.62 35.98
C LEU A 133 -8.51 20.64 36.71
N ILE A 134 -9.49 19.82 36.32
CA ILE A 134 -10.83 19.79 36.94
C ILE A 134 -10.76 19.19 38.35
N PHE A 135 -10.11 18.05 38.51
CA PHE A 135 -10.11 17.31 39.78
C PHE A 135 -8.94 17.68 40.70
N LYS A 136 -7.96 18.42 40.20
CA LYS A 136 -6.75 18.82 40.97
C LYS A 136 -6.07 17.61 41.66
N SER A 137 -6.16 16.44 41.03
CA SER A 137 -5.62 15.18 41.54
C SER A 137 -5.00 14.43 40.39
N ILE A 138 -3.79 13.91 40.59
CA ILE A 138 -3.06 13.11 39.58
C ILE A 138 -3.60 11.68 39.49
N SER A 139 -4.10 11.14 40.60
CA SER A 139 -4.55 9.74 40.65
C SER A 139 -5.79 9.46 39.79
N LEU A 140 -6.75 10.41 39.75
CA LEU A 140 -7.98 10.25 38.97
C LEU A 140 -7.75 10.17 37.46
N PRO A 141 -6.95 11.08 36.85
CA PRO A 141 -6.62 10.94 35.42
C PRO A 141 -5.96 9.62 35.07
N ILE A 142 -5.03 9.14 35.89
CA ILE A 142 -4.32 7.88 35.65
C ILE A 142 -5.30 6.69 35.64
N ILE A 143 -6.18 6.63 36.63
CA ILE A 143 -7.17 5.53 36.73
C ILE A 143 -8.15 5.58 35.55
N LEU A 144 -8.69 6.77 35.22
CA LEU A 144 -9.65 6.92 34.13
C LEU A 144 -9.05 6.57 32.78
N VAL A 145 -7.85 7.09 32.46
CA VAL A 145 -7.17 6.77 31.22
C VAL A 145 -6.86 5.27 31.15
N ALA A 146 -6.35 4.67 32.23
CA ALA A 146 -6.09 3.24 32.25
C ALA A 146 -7.34 2.38 32.03
N VAL A 147 -8.49 2.77 32.58
CA VAL A 147 -9.76 2.05 32.36
C VAL A 147 -10.25 2.18 30.93
N ILE A 148 -10.15 3.37 30.33
CA ILE A 148 -10.54 3.62 28.94
C ILE A 148 -9.65 2.82 28.00
N GLU A 149 -8.34 2.91 28.15
CA GLU A 149 -7.38 2.16 27.33
C GLU A 149 -7.58 0.63 27.45
N PHE A 150 -7.84 0.16 28.66
CA PHE A 150 -8.13 -1.26 28.88
C PHE A 150 -9.42 -1.70 28.17
N ALA A 151 -10.47 -0.87 28.19
CA ALA A 151 -11.71 -1.15 27.46
C ALA A 151 -11.52 -1.18 25.95
N ILE A 152 -10.72 -0.26 25.40
CA ILE A 152 -10.35 -0.25 23.98
C ILE A 152 -9.58 -1.51 23.61
N MET A 153 -8.56 -1.87 24.38
CA MET A 153 -7.78 -3.09 24.16
C MET A 153 -8.64 -4.35 24.19
N LEU A 154 -9.58 -4.47 25.14
CA LEU A 154 -10.52 -5.60 25.18
C LEU A 154 -11.39 -5.64 23.92
N ASN A 155 -11.91 -4.50 23.50
CA ASN A 155 -12.76 -4.40 22.31
C ASN A 155 -12.00 -4.82 21.03
N MET A 156 -10.73 -4.45 20.90
CA MET A 156 -9.87 -4.86 19.79
C MET A 156 -9.47 -6.34 19.85
N ALA A 157 -9.40 -6.93 21.04
CA ALA A 157 -9.04 -8.32 21.21
C ALA A 157 -10.17 -9.30 20.83
N ILE A 158 -11.43 -8.91 20.95
CA ILE A 158 -12.60 -9.77 20.68
C ILE A 158 -12.57 -10.36 19.26
N PRO A 159 -12.40 -9.60 18.18
CA PRO A 159 -12.33 -10.13 16.82
C PRO A 159 -11.20 -11.14 16.62
N TYR A 160 -10.05 -10.89 17.25
CA TYR A 160 -8.92 -11.81 17.21
C TYR A 160 -9.30 -13.20 17.77
N TYR A 161 -9.97 -13.25 18.91
CA TYR A 161 -10.45 -14.51 19.49
C TYR A 161 -11.59 -15.17 18.69
N GLN A 162 -12.35 -14.37 17.95
CA GLN A 162 -13.42 -14.87 17.09
C GLN A 162 -12.92 -15.32 15.71
N GLY A 163 -11.63 -15.12 15.41
CA GLY A 163 -11.05 -15.44 14.10
C GLY A 163 -11.61 -14.61 12.95
N THR A 164 -12.14 -13.42 13.26
CA THR A 164 -12.66 -12.47 12.26
C THR A 164 -11.66 -11.35 12.04
N SER A 165 -11.40 -11.01 10.76
CA SER A 165 -10.60 -9.84 10.44
C SER A 165 -11.42 -8.57 10.64
N LEU A 166 -10.86 -7.59 11.34
CA LEU A 166 -11.45 -6.25 11.41
C LEU A 166 -11.33 -5.57 10.05
N PRO A 167 -12.42 -5.04 9.48
CA PRO A 167 -12.33 -4.17 8.32
C PRO A 167 -11.48 -2.93 8.68
N PHE A 168 -10.70 -2.43 7.74
CA PHE A 168 -9.82 -1.27 7.91
C PHE A 168 -10.51 -0.06 8.57
N VAL A 169 -11.77 0.20 8.15
CA VAL A 169 -12.59 1.29 8.71
C VAL A 169 -12.91 1.09 10.19
N ALA A 170 -13.07 -0.16 10.64
CA ALA A 170 -13.40 -0.44 12.04
C ALA A 170 -12.25 -0.10 12.99
N SER A 171 -11.00 -0.32 12.60
CA SER A 171 -9.83 0.05 13.40
C SER A 171 -9.71 1.57 13.57
N ILE A 172 -10.05 2.35 12.52
CA ILE A 172 -10.08 3.81 12.57
C ILE A 172 -11.18 4.30 13.54
N VAL A 173 -12.38 3.73 13.45
CA VAL A 173 -13.50 4.13 14.31
C VAL A 173 -13.23 3.79 15.77
N ILE A 174 -12.68 2.61 16.06
CA ILE A 174 -12.36 2.18 17.42
C ILE A 174 -11.25 3.06 18.04
N GLY A 175 -10.27 3.49 17.23
CA GLY A 175 -9.20 4.37 17.69
C GLY A 175 -9.60 5.84 17.85
N ALA A 176 -10.76 6.26 17.30
CA ALA A 176 -11.26 7.63 17.34
C ALA A 176 -12.26 7.89 18.49
N ILE A 177 -12.72 6.84 19.20
CA ILE A 177 -13.63 6.93 20.35
C ILE A 177 -12.84 7.02 21.65
#